data_f7e0e23a459ef84a7703dfc94b2c2c94
#
_entry.id   f7e0e23a459ef84a7703dfc94b2c2c94
#
_cell.length_a   1.000
_cell.length_b   1.000
_cell.length_c   1.000
_cell.angle_alpha   90.00
_cell.angle_beta   90.00
_cell.angle_gamma   90.00
#
_symmetry.space_group_name_H-M   'P 1'
#
loop_
_entity.id
_entity.type
_entity.pdbx_description
1 polymer ?
#
loop_
_entity_poly.entity_id
_entity_poly.type
_entity_poly.pdbx_seq_one_letter_code
_entity_poly.pdbx_strand_id
1 'polypeptide(L)'
;MSIEDYEVVIGLEIHAELSTKTKIFCNCSTEFGAEPNTHVCPVCMAMPGALPVLNEKVVEYAVKAGLATNCAISKDSKNDRKNYFYPDLPKSYQISQFDKPLCEHGNVEIVLDGEKKTIGITRIHIEEDAGKLNHNEFGAGSLVDLNRAGVPLIEIVSEPDMRSAKEAEAYMRKIKSILEYIEVSDCKMQEGSLRADVNVSVMKKGSKEFGTRTEMKNMSSFRSIVRAIEYEAQRQVEVLENGGKIDQETLRWDDISGKTFSMRDKEDAQDYRYFPEPDLVAIRLSDEYIQNIKNNLPELPESRKERYLTEYNLSEKDARMLTASKHMSDMFEKALSIWNNAKAVANWLLSDVSRILNEKELEPSQIPFTAEQLAEMIMLIDKGTISSAIGKKVLEELFENPKNPEEIVKEKGWIQISDEGAIKEIVLKILENNPQSIADYKAGKDRALGFLVGQAMKETKGKANPQMLNKLFLDELIK
;
A
#
# COMPACT_ATOMS: atom_id res chain seq x y z
N MET A 1 3.95 11.06 37.89
CA MET A 1 3.06 11.57 36.85
C MET A 1 2.98 10.50 35.77
N SER A 2 1.93 10.46 34.98
CA SER A 2 1.76 9.44 33.93
C SER A 2 2.08 10.06 32.57
N ILE A 3 2.25 9.24 31.54
CA ILE A 3 2.38 9.70 30.14
C ILE A 3 1.21 10.61 29.74
N GLU A 4 0.08 10.50 30.43
CA GLU A 4 -1.11 11.34 30.24
C GLU A 4 -0.89 12.83 30.55
N ASP A 5 0.15 13.19 31.30
CA ASP A 5 0.51 14.59 31.59
C ASP A 5 1.36 15.22 30.47
N TYR A 6 1.78 14.40 29.52
CA TYR A 6 2.62 14.80 28.38
C TYR A 6 1.86 14.72 27.06
N GLU A 7 2.34 15.46 26.10
CA GLU A 7 1.95 15.42 24.68
C GLU A 7 3.14 14.95 23.87
N VAL A 8 2.94 13.94 23.06
CA VAL A 8 3.95 13.44 22.12
C VAL A 8 3.92 14.30 20.86
N VAL A 9 5.09 14.66 20.34
CA VAL A 9 5.28 15.40 19.11
C VAL A 9 6.11 14.57 18.16
N ILE A 10 5.56 14.30 16.98
CA ILE A 10 6.15 13.39 16.00
C ILE A 10 6.27 14.07 14.64
N GLY A 11 7.45 13.97 14.03
CA GLY A 11 7.73 14.26 12.63
C GLY A 11 8.33 13.05 11.94
N LEU A 12 8.09 12.92 10.65
CA LEU A 12 8.58 11.81 9.83
C LEU A 12 9.40 12.32 8.65
N GLU A 13 10.49 11.62 8.37
CA GLU A 13 11.28 11.73 7.15
C GLU A 13 11.09 10.43 6.37
N ILE A 14 10.36 10.48 5.26
CA ILE A 14 10.00 9.30 4.46
C ILE A 14 10.85 9.30 3.20
N HIS A 15 11.63 8.24 3.00
CA HIS A 15 12.41 8.01 1.80
C HIS A 15 11.68 7.00 0.91
N ALA A 16 11.44 7.36 -0.34
CA ALA A 16 10.83 6.48 -1.32
C ALA A 16 11.70 6.37 -2.57
N GLU A 17 12.12 5.14 -2.91
CA GLU A 17 12.79 4.87 -4.18
C GLU A 17 11.80 5.07 -5.32
N LEU A 18 12.25 5.77 -6.36
CA LEU A 18 11.42 6.05 -7.52
C LEU A 18 11.50 4.91 -8.54
N SER A 19 10.35 4.51 -9.08
CA SER A 19 10.21 3.43 -10.07
C SER A 19 10.72 3.81 -11.45
N THR A 20 11.92 4.40 -11.53
CA THR A 20 12.60 4.67 -12.78
C THR A 20 13.33 3.44 -13.28
N LYS A 21 13.52 3.32 -14.60
CA LYS A 21 14.28 2.21 -15.19
C LYS A 21 15.79 2.33 -14.98
N THR A 22 16.25 3.56 -14.75
CA THR A 22 17.68 3.87 -14.61
C THR A 22 17.93 4.74 -13.38
N LYS A 23 19.15 4.70 -12.88
CA LYS A 23 19.60 5.48 -11.74
C LYS A 23 19.49 6.99 -12.01
N ILE A 24 19.62 7.80 -10.94
CA ILE A 24 19.42 9.25 -11.00
C ILE A 24 20.43 9.97 -11.90
N PHE A 25 21.67 9.50 -11.95
CA PHE A 25 22.74 10.19 -12.68
C PHE A 25 23.45 9.34 -13.73
N CYS A 26 22.97 8.11 -14.01
CA CYS A 26 23.54 7.23 -15.03
C CYS A 26 22.49 6.25 -15.57
N ASN A 27 22.88 5.43 -16.56
CA ASN A 27 22.00 4.48 -17.24
C ASN A 27 21.97 3.07 -16.61
N CYS A 28 22.56 2.86 -15.42
CA CYS A 28 22.48 1.57 -14.75
C CYS A 28 21.05 1.26 -14.32
N SER A 29 20.68 -0.03 -14.33
CA SER A 29 19.38 -0.50 -13.88
C SER A 29 19.16 -0.19 -12.40
N THR A 30 17.89 0.06 -12.03
CA THR A 30 17.40 0.18 -10.65
C THR A 30 16.74 -1.11 -10.15
N GLU A 31 16.77 -2.18 -10.94
CA GLU A 31 16.11 -3.45 -10.62
C GLU A 31 16.68 -4.06 -9.34
N PHE A 32 15.78 -4.42 -8.41
CA PHE A 32 16.13 -5.03 -7.14
C PHE A 32 16.51 -6.52 -7.29
N GLY A 33 17.43 -6.99 -6.44
CA GLY A 33 17.73 -8.43 -6.32
C GLY A 33 18.76 -8.97 -7.28
N ALA A 34 19.44 -8.12 -8.07
CA ALA A 34 20.56 -8.55 -8.91
C ALA A 34 21.79 -8.93 -8.07
N GLU A 35 22.70 -9.72 -8.66
CA GLU A 35 23.98 -10.08 -8.04
C GLU A 35 24.77 -8.81 -7.66
N PRO A 36 25.45 -8.79 -6.49
CA PRO A 36 26.15 -7.62 -6.00
C PRO A 36 27.12 -7.01 -7.02
N ASN A 37 27.09 -5.68 -7.12
CA ASN A 37 27.98 -4.89 -8.00
C ASN A 37 27.85 -5.21 -9.50
N THR A 38 26.69 -5.69 -9.97
CA THR A 38 26.42 -5.90 -11.41
C THR A 38 25.71 -4.74 -12.07
N HIS A 39 24.96 -3.92 -11.31
CA HIS A 39 24.31 -2.70 -11.79
C HIS A 39 25.14 -1.46 -11.48
N VAL A 40 26.38 -1.44 -11.94
CA VAL A 40 27.33 -0.37 -11.66
C VAL A 40 28.03 0.12 -12.94
N CYS A 41 28.45 1.39 -12.94
CA CYS A 41 29.25 1.99 -14.00
C CYS A 41 30.21 3.04 -13.40
N PRO A 42 31.15 3.60 -14.19
CA PRO A 42 32.07 4.61 -13.68
C PRO A 42 31.42 5.80 -12.97
N VAL A 43 30.20 6.19 -13.36
CA VAL A 43 29.48 7.32 -12.73
C VAL A 43 29.04 6.95 -11.32
N CYS A 44 28.23 5.88 -11.14
CA CYS A 44 27.71 5.51 -9.82
C CYS A 44 28.78 4.90 -8.89
N MET A 45 29.94 4.47 -9.44
CA MET A 45 31.13 4.10 -8.67
C MET A 45 32.05 5.29 -8.36
N ALA A 46 31.70 6.49 -8.78
CA ALA A 46 32.49 7.71 -8.57
C ALA A 46 33.94 7.63 -9.12
N MET A 47 34.12 6.99 -10.26
CA MET A 47 35.44 6.93 -10.89
C MET A 47 35.91 8.32 -11.32
N PRO A 48 37.20 8.62 -11.17
CA PRO A 48 37.75 9.93 -11.58
C PRO A 48 37.42 10.27 -13.03
N GLY A 49 36.89 11.49 -13.25
CA GLY A 49 36.54 12.01 -14.59
C GLY A 49 35.13 11.63 -15.07
N ALA A 50 34.39 10.81 -14.33
CA ALA A 50 32.97 10.52 -14.62
C ALA A 50 32.10 11.69 -14.14
N LEU A 51 31.15 12.13 -14.98
CA LEU A 51 30.22 13.22 -14.66
C LEU A 51 28.77 12.71 -14.56
N PRO A 52 27.98 13.23 -13.61
CA PRO A 52 26.57 12.90 -13.47
C PRO A 52 25.72 13.57 -14.58
N VAL A 53 24.63 12.91 -14.98
CA VAL A 53 23.59 13.50 -15.84
C VAL A 53 22.23 13.19 -15.21
N LEU A 54 21.50 14.24 -14.85
CA LEU A 54 20.22 14.11 -14.16
C LEU A 54 19.16 13.39 -15.03
N ASN A 55 18.55 12.38 -14.50
CA ASN A 55 17.44 11.66 -15.12
C ASN A 55 16.16 12.50 -15.06
N GLU A 56 15.65 12.91 -16.21
CA GLU A 56 14.43 13.74 -16.34
C GLU A 56 13.20 13.10 -15.67
N LYS A 57 13.11 11.75 -15.71
CA LYS A 57 11.99 11.03 -15.10
C LYS A 57 11.94 11.16 -13.57
N VAL A 58 13.09 11.35 -12.94
CA VAL A 58 13.18 11.61 -11.49
C VAL A 58 12.53 12.94 -11.15
N VAL A 59 12.79 13.98 -11.94
CA VAL A 59 12.17 15.30 -11.77
C VAL A 59 10.66 15.22 -11.98
N GLU A 60 10.22 14.55 -13.05
CA GLU A 60 8.79 14.33 -13.32
C GLU A 60 8.11 13.64 -12.12
N TYR A 61 8.70 12.56 -11.58
CA TYR A 61 8.13 11.81 -10.48
C TYR A 61 8.09 12.60 -9.18
N ALA A 62 9.12 13.38 -8.89
CA ALA A 62 9.12 14.27 -7.72
C ALA A 62 8.06 15.37 -7.85
N VAL A 63 7.88 15.96 -9.04
CA VAL A 63 6.80 16.93 -9.30
C VAL A 63 5.42 16.28 -9.15
N LYS A 64 5.21 15.05 -9.63
CA LYS A 64 3.96 14.29 -9.41
C LYS A 64 3.69 14.12 -7.92
N ALA A 65 4.69 13.69 -7.14
CA ALA A 65 4.55 13.52 -5.69
C ALA A 65 4.20 14.84 -5.01
N GLY A 66 4.89 15.94 -5.37
CA GLY A 66 4.59 17.27 -4.84
C GLY A 66 3.16 17.74 -5.15
N LEU A 67 2.72 17.61 -6.39
CA LEU A 67 1.37 17.98 -6.80
C LEU A 67 0.29 17.14 -6.09
N ALA A 68 0.53 15.83 -5.94
CA ALA A 68 -0.40 14.92 -5.27
C ALA A 68 -0.50 15.13 -3.75
N THR A 69 0.49 15.81 -3.17
CA THR A 69 0.55 16.17 -1.75
C THR A 69 0.38 17.67 -1.52
N ASN A 70 -0.20 18.39 -2.47
CA ASN A 70 -0.50 19.82 -2.40
C ASN A 70 0.71 20.74 -2.16
N CYS A 71 1.91 20.32 -2.54
CA CYS A 71 3.10 21.16 -2.44
C CYS A 71 3.12 22.25 -3.51
N ALA A 72 3.73 23.38 -3.16
CA ALA A 72 4.20 24.34 -4.14
C ALA A 72 5.43 23.76 -4.88
N ILE A 73 5.41 23.80 -6.22
CA ILE A 73 6.52 23.32 -7.03
C ILE A 73 7.49 24.46 -7.33
N SER A 74 8.75 24.28 -6.99
CA SER A 74 9.82 25.24 -7.29
C SER A 74 10.13 25.25 -8.79
N LYS A 75 10.09 26.44 -9.41
CA LYS A 75 10.45 26.61 -10.81
C LYS A 75 11.97 26.72 -11.05
N ASP A 76 12.72 27.01 -10.00
CA ASP A 76 14.17 27.15 -10.01
C ASP A 76 14.77 26.42 -8.81
N SER A 77 15.19 25.21 -9.04
CA SER A 77 15.75 24.30 -8.04
C SER A 77 17.16 23.88 -8.43
N LYS A 78 17.92 23.34 -7.52
CA LYS A 78 19.29 22.89 -7.74
C LYS A 78 19.60 21.64 -6.92
N ASN A 79 20.65 20.93 -7.33
CA ASN A 79 21.23 19.87 -6.54
C ASN A 79 22.40 20.42 -5.71
N ASP A 80 22.55 19.90 -4.51
CA ASP A 80 23.61 20.25 -3.56
C ASP A 80 24.38 19.00 -3.15
N ARG A 81 25.65 19.17 -2.78
CA ARG A 81 26.45 18.12 -2.15
C ARG A 81 26.25 18.14 -0.66
N LYS A 82 25.77 17.02 -0.10
CA LYS A 82 25.74 16.72 1.33
C LYS A 82 27.02 15.94 1.68
N ASN A 83 27.99 16.60 2.29
CA ASN A 83 29.32 16.02 2.48
C ASN A 83 29.38 15.21 3.76
N TYR A 84 29.55 13.90 3.64
CA TYR A 84 29.88 12.99 4.72
C TYR A 84 30.58 11.76 4.17
N PHE A 85 31.41 11.13 4.99
CA PHE A 85 32.16 9.96 4.58
C PHE A 85 31.51 8.69 5.15
N TYR A 86 31.17 7.76 4.25
CA TYR A 86 30.73 6.42 4.62
C TYR A 86 31.12 5.41 3.53
N PRO A 87 31.41 4.12 3.88
CA PRO A 87 31.94 3.16 2.89
C PRO A 87 31.03 2.87 1.69
N ASP A 88 29.73 2.97 1.84
CA ASP A 88 28.73 2.75 0.78
C ASP A 88 28.39 4.03 -0.01
N LEU A 89 29.11 5.12 0.27
CA LEU A 89 28.99 6.38 -0.45
C LEU A 89 30.28 6.65 -1.25
N PRO A 90 30.35 6.19 -2.53
CA PRO A 90 31.62 6.17 -3.30
C PRO A 90 32.26 7.54 -3.49
N LYS A 91 31.43 8.59 -3.60
CA LYS A 91 31.87 9.98 -3.79
C LYS A 91 32.33 10.67 -2.52
N SER A 92 32.09 10.09 -1.34
CA SER A 92 32.22 10.74 -0.04
C SER A 92 31.29 11.95 0.16
N TYR A 93 30.26 12.07 -0.67
CA TYR A 93 29.14 12.98 -0.55
C TYR A 93 27.91 12.37 -1.22
N GLN A 94 26.74 12.79 -0.80
CA GLN A 94 25.46 12.46 -1.43
C GLN A 94 24.95 13.68 -2.19
N ILE A 95 24.49 13.49 -3.43
CA ILE A 95 23.81 14.56 -4.16
C ILE A 95 22.35 14.56 -3.69
N SER A 96 21.92 15.70 -3.16
CA SER A 96 20.60 15.94 -2.57
C SER A 96 20.13 17.35 -2.92
N GLN A 97 19.19 17.92 -2.17
CA GLN A 97 18.76 19.32 -2.31
C GLN A 97 18.61 19.93 -0.90
N PHE A 98 19.13 21.12 -0.67
CA PHE A 98 19.13 21.74 0.67
C PHE A 98 18.23 22.99 0.75
N ASP A 99 18.71 24.15 0.22
CA ASP A 99 18.04 25.43 0.35
C ASP A 99 17.00 25.72 -0.75
N LYS A 100 17.01 24.94 -1.85
CA LYS A 100 16.04 25.04 -2.95
C LYS A 100 15.50 23.67 -3.33
N PRO A 101 14.72 23.03 -2.45
CA PRO A 101 14.11 21.76 -2.78
C PRO A 101 13.10 21.91 -3.92
N LEU A 102 12.76 20.82 -4.57
CA LEU A 102 11.86 20.82 -5.71
C LEU A 102 10.40 21.12 -5.32
N CYS A 103 9.98 20.68 -4.13
CA CYS A 103 8.61 20.88 -3.63
C CYS A 103 8.63 21.32 -2.16
N GLU A 104 7.73 22.26 -1.80
CA GLU A 104 7.65 22.84 -0.46
C GLU A 104 6.19 23.06 -0.03
N HIS A 105 5.97 23.15 1.26
CA HIS A 105 4.71 23.59 1.88
C HIS A 105 3.48 22.80 1.43
N GLY A 106 3.60 21.47 1.44
CA GLY A 106 2.49 20.57 1.14
C GLY A 106 1.67 20.19 2.36
N ASN A 107 0.68 19.36 2.12
CA ASN A 107 -0.11 18.74 3.18
C ASN A 107 -0.85 17.50 2.68
N VAL A 108 -1.21 16.63 3.62
CA VAL A 108 -2.15 15.53 3.40
C VAL A 108 -3.13 15.42 4.56
N GLU A 109 -4.35 15.01 4.26
CA GLU A 109 -5.38 14.73 5.28
C GLU A 109 -5.33 13.26 5.66
N ILE A 110 -5.25 12.99 6.95
CA ILE A 110 -5.42 11.65 7.53
C ILE A 110 -6.79 11.56 8.22
N VAL A 111 -7.33 10.35 8.29
CA VAL A 111 -8.58 10.07 9.01
C VAL A 111 -8.32 9.00 10.06
N LEU A 112 -8.57 9.33 11.33
CA LEU A 112 -8.43 8.41 12.45
C LEU A 112 -9.69 8.46 13.29
N ASP A 113 -10.31 7.31 13.55
CA ASP A 113 -11.55 7.17 14.34
C ASP A 113 -12.70 8.10 13.88
N GLY A 114 -12.73 8.43 12.57
CA GLY A 114 -13.73 9.32 11.95
C GLY A 114 -13.37 10.81 12.00
N GLU A 115 -12.31 11.19 12.69
CA GLU A 115 -11.80 12.55 12.73
C GLU A 115 -10.77 12.79 11.64
N LYS A 116 -10.87 13.95 10.99
CA LYS A 116 -9.94 14.40 9.96
C LYS A 116 -8.88 15.30 10.57
N LYS A 117 -7.62 15.05 10.20
CA LYS A 117 -6.50 15.88 10.60
C LYS A 117 -5.57 16.14 9.42
N THR A 118 -5.20 17.40 9.23
CA THR A 118 -4.21 17.79 8.23
C THR A 118 -2.81 17.71 8.83
N ILE A 119 -1.91 17.02 8.11
CA ILE A 119 -0.49 16.94 8.43
C ILE A 119 0.27 17.71 7.36
N GLY A 120 1.05 18.69 7.77
CA GLY A 120 1.89 19.50 6.90
C GLY A 120 3.08 18.71 6.35
N ILE A 121 3.53 19.10 5.18
CA ILE A 121 4.76 18.63 4.55
C ILE A 121 5.65 19.85 4.35
N THR A 122 6.80 19.85 5.01
CA THR A 122 7.78 20.93 4.91
C THR A 122 8.35 20.99 3.49
N ARG A 123 8.81 19.82 2.97
CA ARG A 123 9.40 19.71 1.64
C ARG A 123 9.36 18.28 1.11
N ILE A 124 9.50 18.17 -0.21
CA ILE A 124 9.88 16.96 -0.92
C ILE A 124 11.06 17.32 -1.80
N HIS A 125 12.16 16.60 -1.65
CA HIS A 125 13.35 16.81 -2.45
C HIS A 125 13.87 15.50 -3.05
N ILE A 126 14.63 15.63 -4.14
CA ILE A 126 15.28 14.50 -4.81
C ILE A 126 16.68 14.27 -4.25
N GLU A 127 17.05 13.01 -4.15
CA GLU A 127 18.41 12.62 -3.75
C GLU A 127 18.78 11.25 -4.33
N GLU A 128 20.05 10.89 -4.25
CA GLU A 128 20.52 9.56 -4.59
C GLU A 128 20.58 8.65 -3.37
N ASP A 129 20.29 7.36 -3.54
CA ASP A 129 20.49 6.38 -2.48
C ASP A 129 21.97 6.00 -2.35
N ALA A 130 22.40 5.62 -1.16
CA ALA A 130 23.70 5.03 -0.89
C ALA A 130 23.75 3.55 -1.29
N GLY A 131 24.92 2.94 -1.36
CA GLY A 131 25.09 1.51 -1.51
C GLY A 131 24.57 0.73 -0.30
N LYS A 132 24.87 -0.56 -0.26
CA LYS A 132 24.50 -1.45 0.84
C LYS A 132 25.77 -2.00 1.49
N LEU A 133 25.82 -1.94 2.83
CA LEU A 133 26.85 -2.58 3.63
C LEU A 133 26.35 -3.91 4.16
N ASN A 134 27.05 -4.98 3.81
CA ASN A 134 26.85 -6.30 4.37
C ASN A 134 27.97 -6.58 5.38
N HIS A 135 27.64 -6.56 6.68
CA HIS A 135 28.58 -6.91 7.73
C HIS A 135 28.89 -8.39 7.71
N ASN A 136 30.16 -8.73 7.64
CA ASN A 136 30.60 -10.12 7.63
C ASN A 136 30.60 -10.66 9.08
N GLU A 137 29.72 -11.60 9.37
CA GLU A 137 29.65 -12.26 10.69
C GLU A 137 30.90 -13.07 11.05
N PHE A 138 31.73 -13.44 10.06
CA PHE A 138 32.88 -14.35 10.20
C PHE A 138 34.23 -13.68 9.94
N GLY A 139 34.31 -12.34 9.74
CA GLY A 139 35.57 -11.69 9.39
C GLY A 139 35.62 -10.21 9.76
N ALA A 140 36.85 -9.66 9.77
CA ALA A 140 37.05 -8.22 9.93
C ALA A 140 36.70 -7.51 8.62
N GLY A 141 35.67 -6.65 8.66
CA GLY A 141 35.30 -5.77 7.54
C GLY A 141 33.85 -5.94 7.08
N SER A 142 33.46 -5.07 6.17
CA SER A 142 32.14 -5.08 5.53
C SER A 142 32.27 -5.22 4.03
N LEU A 143 31.35 -5.94 3.41
CA LEU A 143 31.23 -6.03 1.96
C LEU A 143 30.35 -4.88 1.47
N VAL A 144 30.79 -4.18 0.44
CA VAL A 144 30.06 -3.07 -0.17
C VAL A 144 29.42 -3.51 -1.46
N ASP A 145 28.10 -3.38 -1.52
CA ASP A 145 27.31 -3.57 -2.73
C ASP A 145 26.81 -2.20 -3.24
N LEU A 146 27.24 -1.80 -4.42
CA LEU A 146 26.92 -0.51 -5.05
C LEU A 146 25.75 -0.60 -6.03
N ASN A 147 25.04 -1.73 -6.11
CA ASN A 147 23.87 -1.83 -6.99
C ASN A 147 22.82 -0.77 -6.65
N ARG A 148 22.63 -0.46 -5.36
CA ARG A 148 21.69 0.57 -4.91
C ARG A 148 22.26 1.99 -5.02
N ALA A 149 23.59 2.18 -5.00
CA ALA A 149 24.20 3.51 -5.08
C ALA A 149 23.75 4.27 -6.32
N GLY A 150 23.14 5.43 -6.11
CA GLY A 150 22.56 6.26 -7.19
C GLY A 150 21.15 5.86 -7.63
N VAL A 151 20.46 4.94 -6.93
CA VAL A 151 19.02 4.72 -7.12
C VAL A 151 18.30 6.01 -6.72
N PRO A 152 17.34 6.50 -7.55
CA PRO A 152 16.68 7.77 -7.26
C PRO A 152 15.76 7.66 -6.05
N LEU A 153 15.86 8.60 -5.13
CA LEU A 153 14.98 8.77 -3.98
C LEU A 153 14.25 10.11 -4.05
N ILE A 154 13.07 10.14 -3.43
CA ILE A 154 12.50 11.35 -2.86
C ILE A 154 12.47 11.21 -1.34
N GLU A 155 12.87 12.28 -0.64
CA GLU A 155 12.67 12.43 0.79
C GLU A 155 11.51 13.37 1.04
N ILE A 156 10.52 12.90 1.81
CA ILE A 156 9.31 13.62 2.20
C ILE A 156 9.44 13.96 3.69
N VAL A 157 9.59 15.21 4.02
CA VAL A 157 9.74 15.69 5.40
C VAL A 157 8.41 16.27 5.87
N SER A 158 7.81 15.68 6.89
CA SER A 158 6.57 16.19 7.48
C SER A 158 6.83 17.33 8.47
N GLU A 159 5.82 18.17 8.70
CA GLU A 159 5.77 19.01 9.89
C GLU A 159 5.56 18.13 11.15
N PRO A 160 5.97 18.61 12.34
CA PRO A 160 5.81 17.87 13.61
C PRO A 160 4.37 17.96 14.14
N ASP A 161 3.39 17.65 13.30
CA ASP A 161 1.96 17.82 13.58
C ASP A 161 1.34 16.58 14.24
N MET A 162 1.97 15.41 14.12
CA MET A 162 1.43 14.17 14.65
C MET A 162 1.61 14.09 16.16
N ARG A 163 0.59 13.54 16.85
CA ARG A 163 0.51 13.48 18.33
C ARG A 163 0.36 12.06 18.87
N SER A 164 0.30 11.05 18.00
CA SER A 164 0.23 9.65 18.39
C SER A 164 0.88 8.73 17.36
N ALA A 165 1.30 7.56 17.79
CA ALA A 165 1.84 6.52 16.91
C ALA A 165 0.82 6.09 15.82
N LYS A 166 -0.47 6.11 16.16
CA LYS A 166 -1.55 5.82 15.19
C LYS A 166 -1.67 6.89 14.10
N GLU A 167 -1.49 8.17 14.45
CA GLU A 167 -1.45 9.25 13.46
C GLU A 167 -0.22 9.11 12.53
N ALA A 168 0.94 8.73 13.07
CA ALA A 168 2.13 8.48 12.27
C ALA A 168 1.94 7.29 11.31
N GLU A 169 1.32 6.20 11.76
CA GLU A 169 0.96 5.07 10.90
C GLU A 169 -0.03 5.50 9.82
N ALA A 170 -1.08 6.24 10.17
CA ALA A 170 -2.08 6.73 9.22
C ALA A 170 -1.46 7.64 8.16
N TYR A 171 -0.56 8.54 8.55
CA TYR A 171 0.19 9.41 7.64
C TYR A 171 1.07 8.61 6.67
N MET A 172 1.85 7.65 7.17
CA MET A 172 2.69 6.82 6.32
C MET A 172 1.88 5.98 5.33
N ARG A 173 0.78 5.39 5.77
CA ARG A 173 -0.13 4.64 4.89
C ARG A 173 -0.73 5.55 3.82
N LYS A 174 -1.03 6.79 4.17
CA LYS A 174 -1.54 7.80 3.24
C LYS A 174 -0.51 8.16 2.18
N ILE A 175 0.74 8.46 2.59
CA ILE A 175 1.84 8.75 1.66
C ILE A 175 2.09 7.55 0.74
N LYS A 176 2.22 6.35 1.29
CA LYS A 176 2.37 5.11 0.51
C LYS A 176 1.27 4.99 -0.55
N SER A 177 0.01 5.11 -0.15
CA SER A 177 -1.13 5.00 -1.08
C SER A 177 -1.08 6.06 -2.19
N ILE A 178 -0.72 7.30 -1.87
CA ILE A 178 -0.57 8.37 -2.87
C ILE A 178 0.53 8.02 -3.88
N LEU A 179 1.73 7.63 -3.40
CA LEU A 179 2.87 7.33 -4.25
C LEU A 179 2.62 6.12 -5.18
N GLU A 180 1.93 5.10 -4.68
CA GLU A 180 1.50 3.95 -5.49
C GLU A 180 0.46 4.34 -6.55
N TYR A 181 -0.52 5.20 -6.18
CA TYR A 181 -1.55 5.66 -7.12
C TYR A 181 -1.00 6.49 -8.27
N ILE A 182 -0.03 7.36 -8.00
CA ILE A 182 0.61 8.16 -9.04
C ILE A 182 1.76 7.41 -9.75
N GLU A 183 2.00 6.15 -9.38
CA GLU A 183 2.96 5.23 -9.99
C GLU A 183 4.41 5.75 -9.97
N VAL A 184 4.80 6.41 -8.89
CA VAL A 184 6.17 6.93 -8.74
C VAL A 184 7.06 6.03 -7.90
N SER A 185 6.48 5.16 -7.06
CA SER A 185 7.20 4.19 -6.22
C SER A 185 6.35 2.95 -6.00
N ASP A 186 6.98 1.79 -5.82
CA ASP A 186 6.31 0.54 -5.40
C ASP A 186 6.15 0.44 -3.88
N CYS A 187 6.80 1.33 -3.12
CA CYS A 187 6.64 1.51 -1.68
C CYS A 187 6.75 0.21 -0.85
N LYS A 188 7.67 -0.69 -1.18
CA LYS A 188 7.89 -1.95 -0.48
C LYS A 188 8.89 -1.79 0.66
N MET A 189 8.44 -1.78 1.90
CA MET A 189 9.31 -1.66 3.08
C MET A 189 10.27 -2.85 3.22
N GLN A 190 9.86 -4.05 2.83
CA GLN A 190 10.67 -5.28 2.93
C GLN A 190 11.88 -5.26 1.97
N GLU A 191 11.73 -4.64 0.81
CA GLU A 191 12.79 -4.45 -0.17
C GLU A 191 13.61 -3.17 0.09
N GLY A 192 13.13 -2.30 1.00
CA GLY A 192 13.76 -1.04 1.36
C GLY A 192 13.42 0.12 0.42
N SER A 193 12.48 -0.05 -0.52
CA SER A 193 12.03 1.04 -1.39
C SER A 193 11.12 2.06 -0.71
N LEU A 194 10.65 1.77 0.50
CA LEU A 194 10.02 2.73 1.41
C LEU A 194 10.65 2.61 2.80
N ARG A 195 11.22 3.70 3.30
CA ARG A 195 11.84 3.78 4.63
C ARG A 195 11.30 5.00 5.35
N ALA A 196 11.36 5.01 6.67
CA ALA A 196 11.04 6.19 7.45
C ALA A 196 11.98 6.33 8.63
N ASP A 197 12.44 7.54 8.83
CA ASP A 197 13.09 7.99 10.05
C ASP A 197 12.07 8.77 10.88
N VAL A 198 12.00 8.51 12.18
CA VAL A 198 10.98 9.06 13.06
C VAL A 198 11.61 9.99 14.08
N ASN A 199 11.21 11.24 14.06
CA ASN A 199 11.57 12.22 15.07
C ASN A 199 10.49 12.24 16.17
N VAL A 200 10.87 12.01 17.42
CA VAL A 200 9.97 12.02 18.58
C VAL A 200 10.49 12.94 19.67
N SER A 201 9.60 13.73 20.21
CA SER A 201 9.81 14.45 21.47
C SER A 201 8.54 14.41 22.32
N VAL A 202 8.68 14.69 23.62
CA VAL A 202 7.55 14.85 24.53
C VAL A 202 7.60 16.22 25.18
N MET A 203 6.43 16.84 25.35
CA MET A 203 6.27 18.13 26.04
C MET A 203 5.15 18.03 27.07
N LYS A 204 5.19 18.83 28.13
CA LYS A 204 4.08 18.89 29.08
C LYS A 204 2.83 19.42 28.39
N LYS A 205 1.68 18.86 28.69
CA LYS A 205 0.39 19.35 28.15
C LYS A 205 0.21 20.83 28.43
N GLY A 206 -0.12 21.57 27.38
CA GLY A 206 -0.27 23.02 27.44
C GLY A 206 1.01 23.83 27.27
N SER A 207 2.18 23.19 27.14
CA SER A 207 3.41 23.85 26.72
C SER A 207 3.30 24.32 25.27
N LYS A 208 3.97 25.43 24.96
CA LYS A 208 4.17 25.92 23.59
C LYS A 208 5.55 25.58 23.03
N GLU A 209 6.46 25.09 23.89
CA GLU A 209 7.82 24.74 23.52
C GLU A 209 7.94 23.24 23.39
N PHE A 210 8.46 22.79 22.26
CA PHE A 210 8.74 21.38 22.01
C PHE A 210 9.88 20.90 22.93
N GLY A 211 9.80 19.64 23.33
CA GLY A 211 10.90 18.97 24.01
C GLY A 211 12.07 18.65 23.08
N THR A 212 13.16 18.16 23.66
CA THR A 212 14.31 17.69 22.88
C THR A 212 13.92 16.45 22.09
N ARG A 213 14.14 16.49 20.78
CA ARG A 213 13.82 15.37 19.87
C ARG A 213 14.92 14.31 19.85
N THR A 214 14.50 13.07 19.69
CA THR A 214 15.36 11.96 19.25
C THR A 214 14.93 11.50 17.88
N GLU A 215 15.89 11.07 17.06
CA GLU A 215 15.66 10.49 15.74
C GLU A 215 15.75 8.97 15.84
N MET A 216 14.76 8.24 15.40
CA MET A 216 14.77 6.78 15.37
C MET A 216 14.90 6.27 13.95
N LYS A 217 15.80 5.28 13.75
CA LYS A 217 16.07 4.62 12.47
C LYS A 217 15.88 3.10 12.56
N ASN A 218 15.91 2.44 11.41
CA ASN A 218 15.90 0.97 11.30
C ASN A 218 14.55 0.31 11.62
N MET A 219 13.45 0.96 11.28
CA MET A 219 12.12 0.36 11.38
C MET A 219 11.73 -0.27 10.04
N SER A 220 11.48 -1.58 10.05
CA SER A 220 11.25 -2.39 8.85
C SER A 220 9.77 -2.58 8.49
N SER A 221 8.85 -2.06 9.31
CA SER A 221 7.41 -2.21 9.11
C SER A 221 6.62 -1.09 9.80
N PHE A 222 5.37 -0.87 9.38
CA PHE A 222 4.46 0.05 10.08
C PHE A 222 4.29 -0.32 11.56
N ARG A 223 4.24 -1.62 11.86
CA ARG A 223 4.14 -2.11 13.24
C ARG A 223 5.39 -1.75 14.06
N SER A 224 6.58 -1.88 13.47
CA SER A 224 7.83 -1.47 14.11
C SER A 224 7.85 0.02 14.43
N ILE A 225 7.35 0.85 13.50
CA ILE A 225 7.25 2.31 13.70
C ILE A 225 6.33 2.64 14.87
N VAL A 226 5.14 2.04 14.94
CA VAL A 226 4.21 2.26 16.06
C VAL A 226 4.86 1.89 17.39
N ARG A 227 5.45 0.68 17.48
CA ARG A 227 6.12 0.21 18.69
C ARG A 227 7.31 1.08 19.09
N ALA A 228 8.09 1.53 18.14
CA ALA A 228 9.24 2.40 18.37
C ALA A 228 8.82 3.76 18.96
N ILE A 229 7.78 4.37 18.38
CA ILE A 229 7.23 5.64 18.87
C ILE A 229 6.69 5.50 20.30
N GLU A 230 5.88 4.47 20.56
CA GLU A 230 5.30 4.23 21.88
C GLU A 230 6.38 4.00 22.94
N TYR A 231 7.39 3.18 22.61
CA TYR A 231 8.51 2.92 23.50
C TYR A 231 9.31 4.17 23.79
N GLU A 232 9.70 4.92 22.77
CA GLU A 232 10.55 6.09 22.92
C GLU A 232 9.83 7.23 23.66
N ALA A 233 8.56 7.46 23.37
CA ALA A 233 7.76 8.43 24.11
C ALA A 233 7.69 8.09 25.61
N GLN A 234 7.47 6.82 25.94
CA GLN A 234 7.46 6.35 27.32
C GLN A 234 8.83 6.53 27.97
N ARG A 235 9.92 6.15 27.28
CA ARG A 235 11.30 6.31 27.78
C ARG A 235 11.62 7.76 28.09
N GLN A 236 11.26 8.70 27.21
CA GLN A 236 11.49 10.12 27.40
C GLN A 236 10.73 10.65 28.62
N VAL A 237 9.48 10.28 28.80
CA VAL A 237 8.68 10.65 29.99
C VAL A 237 9.34 10.12 31.26
N GLU A 238 9.76 8.86 31.30
CA GLU A 238 10.42 8.25 32.47
C GLU A 238 11.72 8.99 32.82
N VAL A 239 12.53 9.35 31.84
CA VAL A 239 13.79 10.12 32.09
C VAL A 239 13.46 11.48 32.68
N LEU A 240 12.49 12.22 32.12
CA LEU A 240 12.10 13.55 32.59
C LEU A 240 11.48 13.51 34.00
N GLU A 241 10.64 12.55 34.32
CA GLU A 241 10.02 12.38 35.63
C GLU A 241 11.02 12.00 36.70
N ASN A 242 12.11 11.32 36.35
CA ASN A 242 13.24 11.03 37.25
C ASN A 242 14.24 12.20 37.37
N GLY A 243 13.92 13.38 36.79
CA GLY A 243 14.79 14.58 36.87
C GLY A 243 15.97 14.55 35.91
N GLY A 244 15.98 13.61 34.95
CA GLY A 244 16.97 13.52 33.89
C GLY A 244 16.69 14.53 32.76
N LYS A 245 17.54 14.47 31.72
CA LYS A 245 17.40 15.27 30.50
C LYS A 245 17.44 14.35 29.31
N ILE A 246 16.70 14.74 28.26
CA ILE A 246 16.79 14.08 26.97
C ILE A 246 17.90 14.76 26.16
N ASP A 247 18.77 13.95 25.61
CA ASP A 247 19.80 14.40 24.67
C ASP A 247 19.30 14.25 23.23
N GLN A 248 19.69 15.18 22.35
CA GLN A 248 19.42 15.07 20.93
C GLN A 248 20.37 14.01 20.34
N GLU A 249 19.84 12.86 19.98
CA GLU A 249 20.63 11.74 19.49
C GLU A 249 19.86 10.94 18.44
N THR A 250 20.62 10.15 17.64
CA THR A 250 20.05 9.17 16.71
C THR A 250 20.05 7.79 17.36
N LEU A 251 18.89 7.15 17.37
CA LEU A 251 18.61 5.86 17.99
C LEU A 251 18.33 4.80 16.91
N ARG A 252 18.82 3.59 17.13
CA ARG A 252 18.44 2.42 16.35
C ARG A 252 17.34 1.66 17.08
N TRP A 253 16.24 1.40 16.38
CA TRP A 253 15.22 0.47 16.86
C TRP A 253 15.66 -0.98 16.67
N ASP A 254 15.44 -1.81 17.68
CA ASP A 254 15.62 -3.25 17.64
C ASP A 254 14.27 -3.96 17.84
N ASP A 255 13.75 -4.54 16.77
CA ASP A 255 12.44 -5.22 16.77
C ASP A 255 12.38 -6.44 17.69
N ILE A 256 13.52 -7.11 17.92
CA ILE A 256 13.60 -8.32 18.74
C ILE A 256 13.45 -7.96 20.22
N SER A 257 14.27 -7.03 20.70
CA SER A 257 14.19 -6.59 22.09
C SER A 257 13.07 -5.60 22.36
N GLY A 258 12.53 -4.94 21.33
CA GLY A 258 11.54 -3.88 21.43
C GLY A 258 12.05 -2.65 22.14
N LYS A 259 13.31 -2.25 21.88
CA LYS A 259 13.99 -1.12 22.53
C LYS A 259 14.78 -0.28 21.52
N THR A 260 15.06 0.95 21.92
CA THR A 260 15.98 1.85 21.22
C THR A 260 17.39 1.77 21.82
N PHE A 261 18.39 1.90 20.95
CA PHE A 261 19.80 1.95 21.33
C PHE A 261 20.47 3.15 20.67
N SER A 262 21.30 3.91 21.41
CA SER A 262 22.05 5.02 20.85
C SER A 262 23.00 4.53 19.75
N MET A 263 23.04 5.23 18.63
CA MET A 263 23.93 4.94 17.50
C MET A 263 25.19 5.79 17.51
N ARG A 264 25.16 6.97 18.14
CA ARG A 264 26.28 7.93 18.18
C ARG A 264 26.30 8.68 19.51
N ASP A 265 27.49 8.95 20.00
CA ASP A 265 27.71 9.89 21.10
C ASP A 265 27.55 11.35 20.64
N LYS A 266 27.31 12.25 21.59
CA LYS A 266 26.94 13.67 21.46
C LYS A 266 27.88 14.55 20.61
N GLU A 267 29.09 14.09 20.32
CA GLU A 267 30.18 14.93 19.79
C GLU A 267 30.13 15.08 18.26
N ASP A 268 29.25 14.36 17.54
CA ASP A 268 29.23 14.27 16.09
C ASP A 268 27.96 14.85 15.42
N ALA A 269 27.50 16.04 15.83
CA ALA A 269 26.59 16.81 14.96
C ALA A 269 27.37 17.18 13.70
N GLN A 270 27.26 16.36 12.65
CA GLN A 270 27.98 16.59 11.40
C GLN A 270 27.44 17.84 10.71
N ASP A 271 28.27 18.85 10.59
CA ASP A 271 28.06 19.92 9.60
C ASP A 271 28.32 19.32 8.22
N TYR A 272 27.24 19.05 7.47
CA TYR A 272 27.34 18.50 6.11
C TYR A 272 27.94 19.46 5.10
N ARG A 273 28.21 20.69 5.43
CA ARG A 273 28.86 21.69 4.59
C ARG A 273 28.28 21.69 3.16
N TYR A 274 26.96 21.85 3.08
CA TYR A 274 26.25 21.89 1.80
C TYR A 274 26.79 22.96 0.88
N PHE A 275 26.94 22.62 -0.39
CA PHE A 275 27.20 23.58 -1.47
C PHE A 275 26.61 23.04 -2.80
N PRO A 276 26.32 23.92 -3.79
CA PRO A 276 25.76 23.49 -5.06
C PRO A 276 26.64 22.47 -5.76
N GLU A 277 26.02 21.41 -6.34
CA GLU A 277 26.72 20.42 -7.15
C GLU A 277 27.19 21.08 -8.46
N PRO A 278 28.50 21.27 -8.67
CA PRO A 278 29.00 22.03 -9.82
C PRO A 278 28.87 21.30 -11.16
N ASP A 279 28.72 19.97 -11.12
CA ASP A 279 28.62 19.12 -12.31
C ASP A 279 27.16 18.97 -12.81
N LEU A 280 26.19 19.52 -12.08
CA LEU A 280 24.78 19.52 -12.46
C LEU A 280 24.27 20.94 -12.67
N VAL A 281 23.53 21.14 -13.78
CA VAL A 281 22.85 22.41 -14.04
C VAL A 281 21.61 22.57 -13.14
N ALA A 282 21.20 23.82 -12.92
CA ALA A 282 19.97 24.10 -12.19
C ALA A 282 18.74 23.49 -12.90
N ILE A 283 17.80 23.01 -12.10
CA ILE A 283 16.52 22.48 -12.58
C ILE A 283 15.58 23.65 -12.78
N ARG A 284 15.17 23.89 -14.03
CA ARG A 284 14.25 24.97 -14.39
C ARG A 284 12.99 24.39 -15.00
N LEU A 285 11.85 24.63 -14.34
CA LEU A 285 10.55 24.12 -14.75
C LEU A 285 9.65 25.25 -15.26
N SER A 286 9.07 25.06 -16.44
CA SER A 286 8.06 25.98 -16.96
C SER A 286 6.69 25.71 -16.33
N ASP A 287 5.82 26.74 -16.34
CA ASP A 287 4.43 26.57 -15.92
C ASP A 287 3.70 25.54 -16.77
N GLU A 288 3.99 25.50 -18.06
CA GLU A 288 3.42 24.52 -18.99
C GLU A 288 3.81 23.07 -18.62
N TYR A 289 5.09 22.84 -18.27
CA TYR A 289 5.56 21.52 -17.84
C TYR A 289 4.83 21.05 -16.57
N ILE A 290 4.75 21.92 -15.55
CA ILE A 290 4.07 21.61 -14.29
C ILE A 290 2.57 21.36 -14.54
N GLN A 291 1.92 22.21 -15.35
CA GLN A 291 0.51 22.07 -15.66
C GLN A 291 0.22 20.79 -16.47
N ASN A 292 1.11 20.42 -17.38
CA ASN A 292 0.97 19.16 -18.12
C ASN A 292 1.04 17.95 -17.18
N ILE A 293 1.98 17.92 -16.23
CA ILE A 293 2.03 16.85 -15.23
C ILE A 293 0.75 16.83 -14.39
N LYS A 294 0.28 18.00 -13.95
CA LYS A 294 -0.96 18.12 -13.15
C LYS A 294 -2.19 17.58 -13.88
N ASN A 295 -2.32 17.88 -15.16
CA ASN A 295 -3.45 17.43 -15.98
C ASN A 295 -3.43 15.92 -16.26
N ASN A 296 -2.25 15.29 -16.16
CA ASN A 296 -2.06 13.86 -16.38
C ASN A 296 -1.93 13.06 -15.07
N LEU A 297 -2.12 13.69 -13.91
CA LEU A 297 -2.18 12.95 -12.65
C LEU A 297 -3.40 12.02 -12.63
N PRO A 298 -3.25 10.77 -12.22
CA PRO A 298 -4.40 9.89 -12.03
C PRO A 298 -5.28 10.40 -10.89
N GLU A 299 -6.53 9.96 -10.87
CA GLU A 299 -7.44 10.24 -9.77
C GLU A 299 -6.87 9.67 -8.47
N LEU A 300 -6.77 10.52 -7.44
CA LEU A 300 -6.20 10.14 -6.15
C LEU A 300 -7.20 9.31 -5.31
N PRO A 301 -6.71 8.52 -4.33
CA PRO A 301 -7.54 7.59 -3.56
C PRO A 301 -8.77 8.24 -2.92
N GLU A 302 -8.64 9.47 -2.40
CA GLU A 302 -9.75 10.16 -1.73
C GLU A 302 -10.85 10.58 -2.71
N SER A 303 -10.49 11.19 -3.84
CA SER A 303 -11.46 11.56 -4.88
C SER A 303 -12.16 10.32 -5.43
N ARG A 304 -11.41 9.24 -5.61
CA ARG A 304 -11.93 7.95 -6.07
C ARG A 304 -12.91 7.34 -5.05
N LYS A 305 -12.58 7.44 -3.75
CA LYS A 305 -13.46 7.00 -2.68
C LYS A 305 -14.78 7.80 -2.68
N GLU A 306 -14.71 9.11 -2.77
CA GLU A 306 -15.89 9.97 -2.84
C GLU A 306 -16.76 9.64 -4.05
N ARG A 307 -16.14 9.37 -5.19
CA ARG A 307 -16.86 8.94 -6.39
C ARG A 307 -17.54 7.57 -6.19
N TYR A 308 -16.90 6.62 -5.51
CA TYR A 308 -17.49 5.32 -5.20
C TYR A 308 -18.70 5.40 -4.27
N LEU A 309 -18.67 6.34 -3.33
CA LEU A 309 -19.82 6.61 -2.46
C LEU A 309 -20.99 7.22 -3.23
N THR A 310 -20.71 8.19 -4.11
CA THR A 310 -21.75 8.99 -4.78
C THR A 310 -22.30 8.33 -6.04
N GLU A 311 -21.44 7.80 -6.91
CA GLU A 311 -21.85 7.23 -8.20
C GLU A 311 -22.27 5.77 -8.10
N TYR A 312 -21.55 4.97 -7.28
CA TYR A 312 -21.82 3.53 -7.18
C TYR A 312 -22.60 3.13 -5.91
N ASN A 313 -22.91 4.11 -5.06
CA ASN A 313 -23.65 3.91 -3.81
C ASN A 313 -23.08 2.77 -2.94
N LEU A 314 -21.74 2.68 -2.88
CA LEU A 314 -21.05 1.76 -2.01
C LEU A 314 -21.07 2.26 -0.56
N SER A 315 -20.89 1.34 0.40
CA SER A 315 -20.69 1.75 1.79
C SER A 315 -19.32 2.44 1.95
N GLU A 316 -19.18 3.32 2.95
CA GLU A 316 -17.90 3.98 3.24
C GLU A 316 -16.78 2.96 3.51
N LYS A 317 -17.12 1.86 4.19
CA LYS A 317 -16.20 0.76 4.44
C LYS A 317 -15.72 0.13 3.14
N ASP A 318 -16.63 -0.22 2.22
CA ASP A 318 -16.28 -0.89 0.97
C ASP A 318 -15.50 0.04 0.04
N ALA A 319 -15.93 1.30 -0.09
CA ALA A 319 -15.23 2.30 -0.87
C ALA A 319 -13.78 2.50 -0.36
N ARG A 320 -13.61 2.63 0.95
CA ARG A 320 -12.28 2.74 1.59
C ARG A 320 -11.42 1.50 1.36
N MET A 321 -11.98 0.30 1.49
CA MET A 321 -11.23 -0.95 1.28
C MET A 321 -10.80 -1.13 -0.18
N LEU A 322 -11.67 -0.82 -1.15
CA LEU A 322 -11.33 -0.86 -2.57
C LEU A 322 -10.24 0.14 -2.94
N THR A 323 -10.38 1.39 -2.45
CA THR A 323 -9.42 2.47 -2.77
C THR A 323 -8.13 2.42 -1.95
N ALA A 324 -7.98 1.48 -1.03
CA ALA A 324 -6.71 1.24 -0.34
C ALA A 324 -5.61 0.72 -1.29
N SER A 325 -5.99 0.08 -2.41
CA SER A 325 -5.08 -0.40 -3.45
C SER A 325 -5.53 0.13 -4.82
N LYS A 326 -4.60 0.75 -5.56
CA LYS A 326 -4.86 1.18 -6.94
C LYS A 326 -5.30 0.00 -7.80
N HIS A 327 -4.61 -1.14 -7.70
CA HIS A 327 -4.91 -2.33 -8.50
C HIS A 327 -6.34 -2.85 -8.25
N MET A 328 -6.77 -2.90 -6.98
CA MET A 328 -8.15 -3.29 -6.63
C MET A 328 -9.18 -2.32 -7.20
N SER A 329 -8.89 -1.02 -7.13
CA SER A 329 -9.75 0.02 -7.70
C SER A 329 -9.86 -0.08 -9.21
N ASP A 330 -8.73 -0.25 -9.90
CA ASP A 330 -8.69 -0.35 -11.36
C ASP A 330 -9.42 -1.62 -11.83
N MET A 331 -9.24 -2.74 -11.12
CA MET A 331 -9.95 -3.99 -11.39
C MET A 331 -11.47 -3.83 -11.15
N PHE A 332 -11.87 -3.15 -10.08
CA PHE A 332 -13.27 -2.85 -9.81
C PHE A 332 -13.91 -2.05 -10.93
N GLU A 333 -13.32 -0.92 -11.32
CA GLU A 333 -13.88 -0.06 -12.37
C GLU A 333 -13.92 -0.74 -13.74
N LYS A 334 -12.86 -1.47 -14.06
CA LYS A 334 -12.80 -2.19 -15.34
C LYS A 334 -13.82 -3.33 -15.40
N ALA A 335 -13.99 -4.09 -14.32
CA ALA A 335 -15.04 -5.11 -14.24
C ALA A 335 -16.44 -4.47 -14.32
N LEU A 336 -16.64 -3.32 -13.68
CA LEU A 336 -17.90 -2.58 -13.70
C LEU A 336 -18.24 -2.05 -15.09
N SER A 337 -17.25 -1.65 -15.89
CA SER A 337 -17.46 -1.22 -17.28
C SER A 337 -18.01 -2.34 -18.19
N ILE A 338 -17.81 -3.60 -17.81
CA ILE A 338 -18.28 -4.79 -18.53
C ILE A 338 -19.62 -5.28 -17.98
N TRP A 339 -19.72 -5.35 -16.66
CA TRP A 339 -20.92 -5.79 -15.96
C TRP A 339 -21.32 -4.79 -14.88
N ASN A 340 -22.32 -3.96 -15.16
CA ASN A 340 -22.76 -2.85 -14.30
C ASN A 340 -23.51 -3.34 -13.04
N ASN A 341 -22.78 -4.01 -12.14
CA ASN A 341 -23.28 -4.43 -10.83
C ASN A 341 -22.24 -4.14 -9.75
N ALA A 342 -22.15 -2.85 -9.35
CA ALA A 342 -21.14 -2.36 -8.42
C ALA A 342 -21.08 -3.15 -7.11
N LYS A 343 -22.25 -3.49 -6.55
CA LYS A 343 -22.33 -4.22 -5.29
C LYS A 343 -21.79 -5.65 -5.41
N ALA A 344 -22.10 -6.35 -6.50
CA ALA A 344 -21.60 -7.71 -6.73
C ALA A 344 -20.08 -7.69 -6.94
N VAL A 345 -19.59 -6.80 -7.81
CA VAL A 345 -18.13 -6.69 -8.08
C VAL A 345 -17.37 -6.35 -6.81
N ALA A 346 -17.83 -5.35 -6.03
CA ALA A 346 -17.22 -4.98 -4.77
C ALA A 346 -17.20 -6.15 -3.76
N ASN A 347 -18.33 -6.85 -3.62
CA ASN A 347 -18.41 -8.00 -2.73
C ASN A 347 -17.41 -9.11 -3.08
N TRP A 348 -17.30 -9.47 -4.37
CA TRP A 348 -16.35 -10.50 -4.80
C TRP A 348 -14.89 -10.09 -4.56
N LEU A 349 -14.53 -8.86 -4.88
CA LEU A 349 -13.18 -8.34 -4.66
C LEU A 349 -12.83 -8.29 -3.16
N LEU A 350 -13.73 -7.73 -2.34
CA LEU A 350 -13.48 -7.51 -0.91
C LEU A 350 -13.64 -8.76 -0.04
N SER A 351 -14.37 -9.78 -0.52
CA SER A 351 -14.54 -11.03 0.22
C SER A 351 -13.66 -12.16 -0.32
N ASP A 352 -14.08 -12.81 -1.40
CA ASP A 352 -13.47 -14.05 -1.86
C ASP A 352 -12.09 -13.82 -2.51
N VAL A 353 -11.89 -12.75 -3.30
CA VAL A 353 -10.58 -12.41 -3.87
C VAL A 353 -9.61 -12.04 -2.75
N SER A 354 -10.00 -11.12 -1.85
CA SER A 354 -9.15 -10.72 -0.72
C SER A 354 -8.83 -11.89 0.23
N ARG A 355 -9.76 -12.83 0.42
CA ARG A 355 -9.50 -14.04 1.21
C ARG A 355 -8.39 -14.88 0.57
N ILE A 356 -8.46 -15.14 -0.75
CA ILE A 356 -7.45 -15.96 -1.45
C ILE A 356 -6.09 -15.25 -1.46
N LEU A 357 -6.08 -13.92 -1.66
CA LEU A 357 -4.83 -13.14 -1.58
C LEU A 357 -4.16 -13.30 -0.20
N ASN A 358 -4.93 -13.17 0.88
CA ASN A 358 -4.42 -13.35 2.24
C ASN A 358 -3.94 -14.79 2.51
N GLU A 359 -4.69 -15.80 2.05
CA GLU A 359 -4.31 -17.22 2.21
C GLU A 359 -3.04 -17.59 1.45
N LYS A 360 -2.80 -16.96 0.30
CA LYS A 360 -1.62 -17.19 -0.56
C LYS A 360 -0.49 -16.19 -0.30
N GLU A 361 -0.66 -15.25 0.63
CA GLU A 361 0.28 -14.16 0.93
C GLU A 361 0.65 -13.32 -0.32
N LEU A 362 -0.36 -13.06 -1.18
CA LEU A 362 -0.20 -12.29 -2.42
C LEU A 362 -0.67 -10.84 -2.24
N GLU A 363 0.04 -9.93 -2.90
CA GLU A 363 -0.40 -8.55 -3.05
C GLU A 363 -1.47 -8.42 -4.15
N PRO A 364 -2.36 -7.42 -4.11
CA PRO A 364 -3.37 -7.20 -5.15
C PRO A 364 -2.82 -7.13 -6.58
N SER A 365 -1.62 -6.60 -6.78
CA SER A 365 -0.94 -6.53 -8.08
C SER A 365 -0.55 -7.89 -8.65
N GLN A 366 -0.59 -8.94 -7.82
CA GLN A 366 -0.23 -10.31 -8.20
C GLN A 366 -1.46 -11.17 -8.55
N ILE A 367 -2.66 -10.57 -8.65
CA ILE A 367 -3.86 -11.27 -9.12
C ILE A 367 -3.60 -11.77 -10.55
N PRO A 368 -3.69 -13.09 -10.82
CA PRO A 368 -3.28 -13.65 -12.09
C PRO A 368 -4.32 -13.52 -13.21
N PHE A 369 -5.57 -13.19 -12.88
CA PHE A 369 -6.68 -13.06 -13.82
C PHE A 369 -7.05 -11.59 -14.08
N THR A 370 -7.79 -11.35 -15.16
CA THR A 370 -8.18 -9.99 -15.57
C THR A 370 -9.53 -9.57 -15.00
N ALA A 371 -9.80 -8.27 -15.03
CA ALA A 371 -11.09 -7.71 -14.63
C ALA A 371 -12.24 -8.21 -15.53
N GLU A 372 -11.95 -8.49 -16.82
CA GLU A 372 -12.89 -9.08 -17.77
C GLU A 372 -13.33 -10.48 -17.30
N GLN A 373 -12.36 -11.31 -16.89
CA GLN A 373 -12.65 -12.66 -16.40
C GLN A 373 -13.47 -12.62 -15.09
N LEU A 374 -13.15 -11.68 -14.18
CA LEU A 374 -13.96 -11.47 -12.98
C LEU A 374 -15.39 -11.06 -13.32
N ALA A 375 -15.55 -10.08 -14.21
CA ALA A 375 -16.87 -9.59 -14.65
C ALA A 375 -17.69 -10.70 -15.31
N GLU A 376 -17.07 -11.52 -16.17
CA GLU A 376 -17.72 -12.65 -16.83
C GLU A 376 -18.18 -13.70 -15.81
N MET A 377 -17.35 -14.05 -14.84
CA MET A 377 -17.73 -14.96 -13.76
C MET A 377 -18.96 -14.43 -12.99
N ILE A 378 -18.94 -13.15 -12.62
CA ILE A 378 -20.06 -12.51 -11.90
C ILE A 378 -21.32 -12.50 -12.77
N MET A 379 -21.18 -12.21 -14.06
CA MET A 379 -22.27 -12.24 -15.02
C MET A 379 -22.92 -13.63 -15.15
N LEU A 380 -22.12 -14.71 -15.14
CA LEU A 380 -22.62 -16.08 -15.15
C LEU A 380 -23.43 -16.41 -13.88
N ILE A 381 -23.04 -15.86 -12.74
CA ILE A 381 -23.78 -16.01 -11.48
C ILE A 381 -25.09 -15.22 -11.52
N ASP A 382 -25.05 -13.96 -11.92
CA ASP A 382 -26.22 -13.07 -11.96
C ASP A 382 -27.27 -13.57 -12.98
N LYS A 383 -26.83 -14.17 -14.09
CA LYS A 383 -27.69 -14.83 -15.06
C LYS A 383 -28.22 -16.19 -14.63
N GLY A 384 -27.76 -16.71 -13.49
CA GLY A 384 -28.19 -18.02 -12.98
C GLY A 384 -27.59 -19.21 -13.76
N THR A 385 -26.58 -18.99 -14.59
CA THR A 385 -25.84 -20.05 -15.30
C THR A 385 -25.06 -20.92 -14.32
N ILE A 386 -24.52 -20.32 -13.28
CA ILE A 386 -23.85 -20.98 -12.16
C ILE A 386 -24.33 -20.41 -10.81
N SER A 387 -24.23 -21.19 -9.74
CA SER A 387 -24.49 -20.72 -8.39
C SER A 387 -23.27 -19.95 -7.82
N SER A 388 -23.47 -19.11 -6.78
CA SER A 388 -22.38 -18.45 -6.08
C SER A 388 -21.37 -19.46 -5.50
N ALA A 389 -21.80 -20.65 -5.08
CA ALA A 389 -20.91 -21.71 -4.61
C ALA A 389 -20.01 -22.25 -5.73
N ILE A 390 -20.52 -22.32 -6.94
CA ILE A 390 -19.74 -22.67 -8.13
C ILE A 390 -18.84 -21.50 -8.54
N GLY A 391 -19.32 -20.26 -8.44
CA GLY A 391 -18.51 -19.05 -8.66
C GLY A 391 -17.23 -19.04 -7.81
N LYS A 392 -17.29 -19.48 -6.53
CA LYS A 392 -16.10 -19.62 -5.68
C LYS A 392 -15.09 -20.61 -6.24
N LYS A 393 -15.54 -21.73 -6.78
CA LYS A 393 -14.66 -22.72 -7.42
C LYS A 393 -14.07 -22.20 -8.73
N VAL A 394 -14.85 -21.45 -9.51
CA VAL A 394 -14.34 -20.80 -10.72
C VAL A 394 -13.26 -19.77 -10.36
N LEU A 395 -13.46 -19.00 -9.29
CA LEU A 395 -12.47 -18.06 -8.80
C LEU A 395 -11.18 -18.76 -8.36
N GLU A 396 -11.25 -19.88 -7.64
CA GLU A 396 -10.10 -20.69 -7.27
C GLU A 396 -9.33 -21.18 -8.52
N GLU A 397 -10.05 -21.67 -9.54
CA GLU A 397 -9.42 -22.05 -10.83
C GLU A 397 -8.80 -20.85 -11.54
N LEU A 398 -9.40 -19.66 -11.50
CA LEU A 398 -8.82 -18.43 -12.06
C LEU A 398 -7.49 -18.05 -11.38
N PHE A 399 -7.34 -18.32 -10.09
CA PHE A 399 -6.06 -18.11 -9.39
C PHE A 399 -4.98 -19.13 -9.76
N GLU A 400 -5.39 -20.34 -10.13
CA GLU A 400 -4.43 -21.41 -10.51
C GLU A 400 -4.10 -21.40 -12.00
N ASN A 401 -5.11 -21.20 -12.83
CA ASN A 401 -5.01 -21.24 -14.28
C ASN A 401 -6.03 -20.29 -14.93
N PRO A 402 -5.66 -19.02 -15.12
CA PRO A 402 -6.57 -17.99 -15.61
C PRO A 402 -7.00 -18.27 -17.05
N LYS A 403 -8.18 -18.87 -17.20
CA LYS A 403 -8.88 -19.10 -18.47
C LYS A 403 -10.19 -18.32 -18.50
N ASN A 404 -10.87 -18.37 -19.65
CA ASN A 404 -12.22 -17.84 -19.75
C ASN A 404 -13.18 -18.58 -18.77
N PRO A 405 -13.93 -17.88 -17.91
CA PRO A 405 -14.83 -18.47 -16.91
C PRO A 405 -15.88 -19.41 -17.52
N GLU A 406 -16.42 -19.07 -18.68
CA GLU A 406 -17.41 -19.93 -19.37
C GLU A 406 -16.77 -21.25 -19.83
N GLU A 407 -15.52 -21.22 -20.30
CA GLU A 407 -14.77 -22.42 -20.67
C GLU A 407 -14.51 -23.30 -19.44
N ILE A 408 -14.08 -22.72 -18.32
CA ILE A 408 -13.88 -23.45 -17.04
C ILE A 408 -15.18 -24.15 -16.63
N VAL A 409 -16.30 -23.44 -16.69
CA VAL A 409 -17.62 -23.98 -16.32
C VAL A 409 -18.02 -25.12 -17.23
N LYS A 410 -17.75 -25.03 -18.53
CA LYS A 410 -18.03 -26.08 -19.51
C LYS A 410 -17.11 -27.30 -19.32
N GLU A 411 -15.80 -27.10 -19.21
CA GLU A 411 -14.82 -28.16 -19.01
C GLU A 411 -15.08 -28.98 -17.73
N LYS A 412 -15.44 -28.30 -16.64
CA LYS A 412 -15.73 -28.94 -15.35
C LYS A 412 -17.17 -29.46 -15.24
N GLY A 413 -18.02 -29.17 -16.22
CA GLY A 413 -19.42 -29.57 -16.21
C GLY A 413 -20.21 -28.91 -15.06
N TRP A 414 -19.93 -27.65 -14.75
CA TRP A 414 -20.54 -26.89 -13.65
C TRP A 414 -21.73 -26.05 -14.06
N ILE A 415 -22.23 -26.21 -15.26
CA ILE A 415 -23.43 -25.52 -15.73
C ILE A 415 -24.61 -25.92 -14.85
N GLN A 416 -25.33 -24.93 -14.35
CA GLN A 416 -26.50 -25.14 -13.52
C GLN A 416 -27.65 -25.69 -14.32
N ILE A 417 -28.39 -26.67 -13.80
CA ILE A 417 -29.59 -27.17 -14.42
C ILE A 417 -30.68 -26.13 -14.15
N SER A 418 -31.10 -25.43 -15.21
CA SER A 418 -32.14 -24.39 -15.14
C SER A 418 -33.39 -24.81 -15.94
N ASP A 419 -33.42 -26.02 -16.48
CA ASP A 419 -34.62 -26.56 -17.16
C ASP A 419 -35.68 -26.88 -16.10
N GLU A 420 -36.80 -26.14 -16.17
CA GLU A 420 -37.90 -26.25 -15.21
C GLU A 420 -38.50 -27.66 -15.20
N GLY A 421 -38.55 -28.33 -16.37
CA GLY A 421 -39.04 -29.70 -16.51
C GLY A 421 -38.14 -30.70 -15.79
N ALA A 422 -36.83 -30.62 -16.05
CA ALA A 422 -35.84 -31.50 -15.39
C ALA A 422 -35.78 -31.27 -13.88
N ILE A 423 -35.88 -30.02 -13.42
CA ILE A 423 -35.90 -29.71 -11.97
C ILE A 423 -37.20 -30.22 -11.34
N LYS A 424 -38.35 -30.11 -12.05
CA LYS A 424 -39.62 -30.58 -11.57
C LYS A 424 -39.66 -32.10 -11.40
N GLU A 425 -39.07 -32.86 -12.29
CA GLU A 425 -38.91 -34.31 -12.14
C GLU A 425 -38.11 -34.67 -10.90
N ILE A 426 -37.02 -33.94 -10.63
CA ILE A 426 -36.24 -34.13 -9.41
C ILE A 426 -37.03 -33.80 -8.15
N VAL A 427 -37.77 -32.67 -8.15
CA VAL A 427 -38.64 -32.27 -7.06
C VAL A 427 -39.68 -33.35 -6.76
N LEU A 428 -40.40 -33.86 -7.78
CA LEU A 428 -41.41 -34.92 -7.60
C LEU A 428 -40.79 -36.20 -7.02
N LYS A 429 -39.64 -36.63 -7.52
CA LYS A 429 -38.92 -37.81 -7.03
C LYS A 429 -38.49 -37.63 -5.57
N ILE A 430 -38.01 -36.45 -5.16
CA ILE A 430 -37.62 -36.16 -3.77
C ILE A 430 -38.89 -36.18 -2.86
N LEU A 431 -39.99 -35.61 -3.31
CA LEU A 431 -41.23 -35.61 -2.54
C LEU A 431 -41.75 -37.07 -2.31
N GLU A 432 -41.77 -37.89 -3.35
CA GLU A 432 -42.16 -39.31 -3.27
C GLU A 432 -41.30 -40.09 -2.24
N ASN A 433 -40.01 -39.78 -2.19
CA ASN A 433 -39.09 -40.47 -1.28
C ASN A 433 -39.08 -39.91 0.16
N ASN A 434 -39.79 -38.78 0.42
CA ASN A 434 -39.78 -38.11 1.74
C ASN A 434 -41.20 -37.72 2.20
N PRO A 435 -42.16 -38.67 2.32
CA PRO A 435 -43.53 -38.37 2.71
C PRO A 435 -43.65 -37.74 4.12
N GLN A 436 -42.75 -38.09 5.02
CA GLN A 436 -42.74 -37.51 6.37
C GLN A 436 -42.39 -35.99 6.32
N SER A 437 -41.50 -35.57 5.43
CA SER A 437 -41.16 -34.16 5.29
C SER A 437 -42.31 -33.34 4.70
N ILE A 438 -43.14 -33.93 3.84
CA ILE A 438 -44.38 -33.33 3.34
C ILE A 438 -45.35 -33.09 4.51
N ALA A 439 -45.57 -34.12 5.35
CA ALA A 439 -46.43 -34.03 6.53
C ALA A 439 -45.94 -32.98 7.55
N ASP A 440 -44.65 -32.94 7.78
CA ASP A 440 -44.01 -31.95 8.67
C ASP A 440 -44.17 -30.51 8.16
N TYR A 441 -44.02 -30.29 6.84
CA TYR A 441 -44.24 -28.97 6.24
C TYR A 441 -45.74 -28.55 6.35
N LYS A 442 -46.66 -29.45 6.01
CA LYS A 442 -48.12 -29.21 6.17
C LYS A 442 -48.53 -28.99 7.63
N ALA A 443 -47.75 -29.48 8.60
CA ALA A 443 -47.91 -29.23 10.03
C ALA A 443 -47.24 -27.90 10.50
N GLY A 444 -46.74 -27.07 9.59
CA GLY A 444 -46.15 -25.73 9.87
C GLY A 444 -44.67 -25.75 10.26
N LYS A 445 -43.93 -26.83 9.96
CA LYS A 445 -42.48 -26.91 10.22
C LYS A 445 -41.70 -26.46 8.99
N ASP A 446 -41.41 -25.16 8.86
CA ASP A 446 -40.69 -24.58 7.72
C ASP A 446 -39.32 -25.21 7.44
N ARG A 447 -38.68 -25.80 8.45
CA ARG A 447 -37.38 -26.50 8.28
C ARG A 447 -37.46 -27.71 7.34
N ALA A 448 -38.65 -28.29 7.12
CA ALA A 448 -38.85 -29.41 6.22
C ALA A 448 -38.58 -29.01 4.76
N LEU A 449 -38.94 -27.80 4.35
CA LEU A 449 -38.63 -27.27 3.02
C LEU A 449 -37.12 -27.20 2.79
N GLY A 450 -36.36 -26.65 3.75
CA GLY A 450 -34.90 -26.59 3.68
C GLY A 450 -34.26 -27.97 3.55
N PHE A 451 -34.80 -28.99 4.24
CA PHE A 451 -34.34 -30.37 4.13
C PHE A 451 -34.60 -30.93 2.70
N LEU A 452 -35.78 -30.74 2.14
CA LEU A 452 -36.15 -31.20 0.80
C LEU A 452 -35.26 -30.55 -0.27
N VAL A 453 -35.02 -29.23 -0.18
CA VAL A 453 -34.10 -28.50 -1.06
C VAL A 453 -32.68 -29.06 -0.91
N GLY A 454 -32.24 -29.33 0.30
CA GLY A 454 -30.92 -29.94 0.57
C GLY A 454 -30.76 -31.32 -0.08
N GLN A 455 -31.80 -32.16 -0.07
CA GLN A 455 -31.81 -33.47 -0.73
C GLN A 455 -31.71 -33.31 -2.26
N ALA A 456 -32.49 -32.39 -2.86
CA ALA A 456 -32.43 -32.13 -4.28
C ALA A 456 -31.04 -31.56 -4.72
N MET A 457 -30.45 -30.69 -3.90
CA MET A 457 -29.10 -30.20 -4.12
C MET A 457 -28.05 -31.31 -4.05
N LYS A 458 -28.21 -32.27 -3.14
CA LYS A 458 -27.32 -33.43 -3.02
C LYS A 458 -27.44 -34.35 -4.23
N GLU A 459 -28.66 -34.65 -4.68
CA GLU A 459 -28.93 -35.50 -5.86
C GLU A 459 -28.38 -34.88 -7.14
N THR A 460 -28.50 -33.57 -7.29
CA THR A 460 -27.96 -32.82 -8.44
C THR A 460 -26.48 -32.47 -8.33
N LYS A 461 -25.81 -32.91 -7.26
CA LYS A 461 -24.41 -32.55 -6.95
C LYS A 461 -24.17 -31.03 -6.96
N GLY A 462 -25.15 -30.26 -6.46
CA GLY A 462 -25.09 -28.82 -6.40
C GLY A 462 -25.40 -28.10 -7.72
N LYS A 463 -25.88 -28.81 -8.75
CA LYS A 463 -26.13 -28.23 -10.09
C LYS A 463 -27.54 -27.66 -10.28
N ALA A 464 -28.51 -27.99 -9.45
CA ALA A 464 -29.85 -27.41 -9.56
C ALA A 464 -29.91 -25.98 -9.05
N ASN A 465 -30.75 -25.13 -9.67
CA ASN A 465 -30.98 -23.77 -9.20
C ASN A 465 -31.75 -23.76 -7.88
N PRO A 466 -31.17 -23.28 -6.76
CA PRO A 466 -31.83 -23.34 -5.44
C PRO A 466 -33.12 -22.51 -5.38
N GLN A 467 -33.19 -21.38 -6.10
CA GLN A 467 -34.39 -20.54 -6.11
C GLN A 467 -35.53 -21.23 -6.85
N MET A 468 -35.21 -21.87 -7.98
CA MET A 468 -36.20 -22.64 -8.74
C MET A 468 -36.64 -23.89 -8.00
N LEU A 469 -35.73 -24.59 -7.32
CA LEU A 469 -36.07 -25.70 -6.40
C LEU A 469 -37.03 -25.24 -5.31
N ASN A 470 -36.71 -24.15 -4.59
CA ASN A 470 -37.60 -23.60 -3.57
C ASN A 470 -38.99 -23.30 -4.10
N LYS A 471 -39.09 -22.62 -5.26
CA LYS A 471 -40.34 -22.28 -5.91
C LYS A 471 -41.16 -23.55 -6.24
N LEU A 472 -40.54 -24.51 -6.92
CA LEU A 472 -41.19 -25.73 -7.34
C LEU A 472 -41.61 -26.63 -6.19
N PHE A 473 -40.79 -26.72 -5.12
CA PHE A 473 -41.22 -27.42 -3.89
C PHE A 473 -42.40 -26.75 -3.24
N LEU A 474 -42.44 -25.41 -3.15
CA LEU A 474 -43.58 -24.68 -2.60
C LEU A 474 -44.86 -24.93 -3.45
N ASP A 475 -44.71 -24.83 -4.77
CA ASP A 475 -45.85 -25.05 -5.70
C ASP A 475 -46.42 -26.48 -5.59
N GLU A 476 -45.58 -27.50 -5.36
CA GLU A 476 -46.04 -28.89 -5.23
C GLU A 476 -46.51 -29.24 -3.80
N LEU A 477 -45.97 -28.60 -2.74
CA LEU A 477 -46.39 -28.82 -1.34
C LEU A 477 -47.74 -28.17 -1.01
N ILE A 478 -48.13 -27.14 -1.75
CA ILE A 478 -49.40 -26.41 -1.59
C ILE A 478 -50.56 -27.17 -2.31
N LYS A 479 -50.26 -28.00 -3.28
CA LYS A 479 -51.22 -28.90 -3.91
C LYS A 479 -51.60 -30.04 -2.96
#